data_e8ee45e8097f23b983401bfe21cba552
#
_entry.id   e8ee45e8097f23b983401bfe21cba552
#
_cell.length_a   1.000
_cell.length_b   1.000
_cell.length_c   1.000
_cell.angle_alpha   90.00
_cell.angle_beta   90.00
_cell.angle_gamma   90.00
#
_symmetry.space_group_name_H-M   'P 1'
#
loop_
_entity.id
_entity.type
_entity.pdbx_description
1 polymer ?
#
loop_
_entity_poly.entity_id
_entity_poly.type
_entity_poly.pdbx_seq_one_letter_code
_entity_poly.pdbx_strand_id
1 'polypeptide(L)'
;YGKQPYIVFKHNDIAREHIHIVSLRVDGDGRKINDKFEGRRSKKITDALEKKYHLIPSTEITGKPLQELSKVDMAKGNIKEQVASIARSVLKHYRFCSLGELNAILSHYNLAVEEVKTEFRGKKYDGLVYVPTDDKGDKVSTPIHASEIGRGVGYTAVQNRMQQSKQAIKPLIPAVREKVLQVMRTSPQTEEALRHRLEEQGLRTIIRKNESGRIYGITFIDDANGIALNGSRLGKGYSANTFNTYLTNPTYNPFMDETLYGISSSQLKEEVGDWLRRMHKIYLKPFATTS
;
A
#
# COMPACT_ATOMS: atom_id res chain seq x y z
N TYR A 1 29.06 26.72 10.98
CA TYR A 1 28.91 27.96 11.79
C TYR A 1 30.13 28.27 12.63
N GLY A 2 31.27 27.54 12.51
CA GLY A 2 32.46 27.78 13.29
C GLY A 2 32.31 27.35 14.77
N LYS A 3 33.01 28.05 15.69
CA LYS A 3 32.98 27.76 17.12
C LYS A 3 31.75 28.45 17.78
N GLN A 4 30.54 27.95 17.49
CA GLN A 4 29.33 28.49 18.10
C GLN A 4 28.88 27.64 19.31
N PRO A 5 28.28 28.25 20.34
CA PRO A 5 27.63 27.48 21.38
C PRO A 5 26.48 26.68 20.78
N TYR A 6 26.30 25.45 21.23
CA TYR A 6 25.21 24.60 20.78
C TYR A 6 24.69 23.74 21.94
N ILE A 7 23.46 23.33 21.81
CA ILE A 7 22.81 22.38 22.69
C ILE A 7 22.33 21.20 21.85
N VAL A 8 22.46 19.99 22.37
CA VAL A 8 22.02 18.77 21.72
C VAL A 8 20.88 18.16 22.53
N PHE A 9 19.77 17.91 21.87
CA PHE A 9 18.63 17.23 22.46
C PHE A 9 18.44 15.86 21.76
N LYS A 10 18.35 14.80 22.55
CA LYS A 10 17.90 13.50 22.05
C LYS A 10 16.38 13.47 22.09
N HIS A 11 15.76 13.14 20.97
CA HIS A 11 14.31 13.02 20.82
C HIS A 11 13.92 11.55 20.64
N ASN A 12 12.79 11.17 21.27
CA ASN A 12 12.18 9.84 21.19
C ASN A 12 10.73 9.91 20.70
N ASP A 13 10.36 10.99 20.02
CA ASP A 13 9.00 11.28 19.53
C ASP A 13 8.65 10.54 18.21
N ILE A 14 9.67 9.99 17.55
CA ILE A 14 9.52 9.13 16.37
C ILE A 14 10.26 7.80 16.59
N ALA A 15 9.91 6.78 15.80
CA ALA A 15 10.45 5.42 15.93
C ALA A 15 11.95 5.25 15.73
N ARG A 16 12.66 6.28 15.30
CA ARG A 16 14.13 6.26 15.23
C ARG A 16 14.73 7.25 16.20
N GLU A 17 15.80 6.86 16.85
CA GLU A 17 16.60 7.79 17.62
C GLU A 17 17.12 8.91 16.73
N HIS A 18 16.92 10.13 17.14
CA HIS A 18 17.47 11.30 16.46
C HIS A 18 17.82 12.39 17.46
N ILE A 19 18.69 13.29 17.02
CA ILE A 19 19.13 14.42 17.83
C ILE A 19 18.81 15.72 17.11
N HIS A 20 18.47 16.74 17.90
CA HIS A 20 18.39 18.11 17.45
C HIS A 20 19.60 18.87 17.97
N ILE A 21 20.30 19.55 17.07
CA ILE A 21 21.39 20.46 17.42
C ILE A 21 20.89 21.87 17.22
N VAL A 22 20.78 22.61 18.28
CA VAL A 22 20.35 24.03 18.28
C VAL A 22 21.57 24.91 18.52
N SER A 23 21.76 25.90 17.66
CA SER A 23 22.87 26.84 17.74
C SER A 23 22.42 28.25 17.38
N LEU A 24 23.25 29.25 17.72
CA LEU A 24 23.03 30.64 17.36
C LEU A 24 23.41 30.92 15.92
N ARG A 25 22.64 31.79 15.26
CA ARG A 25 22.92 32.29 13.89
C ARG A 25 23.62 33.66 13.90
N VAL A 26 24.26 34.01 15.01
CA VAL A 26 25.07 35.21 15.16
C VAL A 26 26.45 34.84 15.69
N ASP A 27 27.48 35.53 15.23
CA ASP A 27 28.83 35.34 15.73
C ASP A 27 29.05 36.09 17.06
N GLY A 28 30.27 36.03 17.60
CA GLY A 28 30.63 36.71 18.85
C GLY A 28 30.56 38.25 18.80
N ASP A 29 30.56 38.83 17.61
CA ASP A 29 30.43 40.26 17.36
C ASP A 29 28.98 40.69 17.08
N GLY A 30 28.01 39.77 17.19
CA GLY A 30 26.60 40.01 16.91
C GLY A 30 26.22 40.05 15.42
N ARG A 31 27.14 39.69 14.51
CA ARG A 31 26.88 39.65 13.06
C ARG A 31 26.18 38.36 12.66
N LYS A 32 25.25 38.48 11.72
CA LYS A 32 24.53 37.28 11.17
C LYS A 32 25.48 36.37 10.43
N ILE A 33 25.51 35.09 10.82
CA ILE A 33 26.26 34.04 10.12
C ILE A 33 25.51 33.71 8.80
N ASN A 34 26.29 33.47 7.75
CA ASN A 34 25.72 33.13 6.42
C ASN A 34 24.98 31.80 6.46
N ASP A 35 23.65 31.88 6.35
CA ASP A 35 22.72 30.75 6.30
C ASP A 35 22.28 30.33 4.87
N LYS A 36 22.86 30.96 3.82
CA LYS A 36 22.55 30.59 2.44
C LYS A 36 22.87 29.13 2.17
N PHE A 37 21.91 28.44 1.56
CA PHE A 37 22.00 27.02 1.22
C PHE A 37 22.31 26.09 2.42
N GLU A 38 21.88 26.47 3.62
CA GLU A 38 22.10 25.73 4.86
C GLU A 38 21.72 24.25 4.71
N GLY A 39 20.55 23.93 4.15
CA GLY A 39 20.09 22.57 3.92
C GLY A 39 21.01 21.75 3.00
N ARG A 40 21.59 22.37 1.94
CA ARG A 40 22.55 21.69 1.07
C ARG A 40 23.87 21.41 1.79
N ARG A 41 24.35 22.37 2.57
CA ARG A 41 25.60 22.23 3.34
C ARG A 41 25.45 21.17 4.42
N SER A 42 24.32 21.20 5.15
CA SER A 42 24.00 20.21 6.18
C SER A 42 23.92 18.80 5.57
N LYS A 43 23.18 18.63 4.46
CA LYS A 43 23.10 17.33 3.79
C LYS A 43 24.47 16.80 3.35
N LYS A 44 25.33 17.65 2.79
CA LYS A 44 26.69 17.23 2.40
C LYS A 44 27.53 16.76 3.59
N ILE A 45 27.38 17.41 4.75
CA ILE A 45 28.07 17.03 5.99
C ILE A 45 27.51 15.71 6.52
N THR A 46 26.19 15.57 6.59
CA THR A 46 25.57 14.32 7.07
C THR A 46 25.92 13.14 6.18
N ASP A 47 25.87 13.29 4.85
CA ASP A 47 26.27 12.24 3.90
C ASP A 47 27.75 11.80 4.11
N ALA A 48 28.64 12.75 4.42
CA ALA A 48 30.04 12.46 4.72
C ALA A 48 30.21 11.74 6.07
N LEU A 49 29.43 12.12 7.08
CA LEU A 49 29.44 11.46 8.39
C LEU A 49 28.86 10.05 8.32
N GLU A 50 27.75 9.86 7.61
CA GLU A 50 27.13 8.55 7.36
C GLU A 50 28.15 7.57 6.75
N LYS A 51 28.89 8.02 5.73
CA LYS A 51 29.96 7.22 5.11
C LYS A 51 31.12 6.93 6.06
N LYS A 52 31.60 7.97 6.77
CA LYS A 52 32.77 7.86 7.65
C LYS A 52 32.53 6.90 8.81
N TYR A 53 31.34 6.90 9.37
CA TYR A 53 30.99 6.10 10.54
C TYR A 53 30.15 4.86 10.21
N HIS A 54 30.01 4.53 8.92
CA HIS A 54 29.21 3.40 8.43
C HIS A 54 27.79 3.40 8.99
N LEU A 55 27.19 4.60 9.10
CA LEU A 55 25.81 4.75 9.54
C LEU A 55 24.86 4.41 8.38
N ILE A 56 23.67 3.95 8.73
CA ILE A 56 22.63 3.72 7.74
C ILE A 56 22.20 5.07 7.15
N PRO A 57 22.34 5.28 5.82
CA PRO A 57 21.99 6.55 5.18
C PRO A 57 20.56 6.98 5.48
N SER A 58 20.35 8.25 5.82
CA SER A 58 19.01 8.78 6.12
C SER A 58 18.04 8.67 4.94
N THR A 59 18.57 8.57 3.72
CA THR A 59 17.82 8.31 2.48
C THR A 59 17.31 6.88 2.36
N GLU A 60 17.95 5.92 3.04
CA GLU A 60 17.54 4.51 3.06
C GLU A 60 16.51 4.21 4.16
N ILE A 61 16.47 5.03 5.21
CA ILE A 61 15.50 4.92 6.31
C ILE A 61 14.27 5.79 6.01
N THR A 62 13.64 5.62 4.87
CA THR A 62 12.37 6.30 4.61
C THR A 62 11.20 5.39 4.95
N GLY A 63 10.59 5.59 6.10
CA GLY A 63 9.43 4.86 6.61
C GLY A 63 9.80 3.71 7.53
N LYS A 64 9.00 3.51 8.58
CA LYS A 64 9.06 2.31 9.43
C LYS A 64 8.82 1.06 8.59
N PRO A 65 9.40 -0.08 8.95
CA PRO A 65 8.91 -1.36 8.46
C PRO A 65 7.38 -1.44 8.67
N LEU A 66 6.65 -2.04 7.75
CA LEU A 66 5.18 -2.13 7.87
C LEU A 66 4.74 -2.81 9.17
N GLN A 67 5.53 -3.76 9.67
CA GLN A 67 5.27 -4.46 10.93
C GLN A 67 5.33 -3.56 12.17
N GLU A 68 5.97 -2.40 12.08
CA GLU A 68 6.08 -1.42 13.17
C GLU A 68 5.01 -0.31 13.08
N LEU A 69 4.20 -0.29 12.02
CA LEU A 69 3.13 0.68 11.89
C LEU A 69 1.95 0.28 12.77
N SER A 70 1.51 1.21 13.59
CA SER A 70 0.26 1.11 14.34
C SER A 70 -0.82 1.98 13.72
N LYS A 71 -2.08 1.69 14.04
CA LYS A 71 -3.21 2.56 13.72
C LYS A 71 -2.99 3.96 14.28
N VAL A 72 -3.59 4.96 13.65
CA VAL A 72 -3.62 6.32 14.20
C VAL A 72 -4.30 6.28 15.56
N ASP A 73 -3.60 6.78 16.57
CA ASP A 73 -4.07 6.84 17.96
C ASP A 73 -4.24 8.31 18.35
N MET A 74 -5.49 8.74 18.44
CA MET A 74 -5.84 10.12 18.77
C MET A 74 -5.42 10.51 20.20
N ALA A 75 -5.30 9.53 21.11
CA ALA A 75 -4.93 9.79 22.51
C ALA A 75 -3.44 10.10 22.70
N LYS A 76 -2.58 9.59 21.82
CA LYS A 76 -1.12 9.81 21.90
C LYS A 76 -0.67 11.20 21.48
N GLY A 77 -1.53 12.03 20.90
CA GLY A 77 -1.12 13.29 20.29
C GLY A 77 -0.24 13.07 19.05
N ASN A 78 0.44 14.09 18.57
CA ASN A 78 1.33 14.02 17.39
C ASN A 78 0.68 13.37 16.16
N ILE A 79 -0.63 13.63 15.97
CA ILE A 79 -1.42 13.01 14.89
C ILE A 79 -0.78 13.22 13.53
N LYS A 80 -0.22 14.40 13.28
CA LYS A 80 0.45 14.74 12.02
C LYS A 80 1.66 13.84 11.75
N GLU A 81 2.47 13.55 12.75
CA GLU A 81 3.63 12.65 12.66
C GLU A 81 3.20 11.20 12.45
N GLN A 82 2.16 10.75 13.15
CA GLN A 82 1.59 9.41 12.96
C GLN A 82 1.09 9.25 11.51
N VAL A 83 0.28 10.19 11.02
CA VAL A 83 -0.23 10.21 9.65
C VAL A 83 0.92 10.26 8.63
N ALA A 84 1.93 11.11 8.86
CA ALA A 84 3.10 11.22 8.00
C ALA A 84 3.89 9.90 7.93
N SER A 85 4.07 9.22 9.06
CA SER A 85 4.76 7.93 9.14
C SER A 85 4.03 6.86 8.34
N ILE A 86 2.71 6.75 8.55
CA ILE A 86 1.86 5.78 7.84
C ILE A 86 1.86 6.06 6.34
N ALA A 87 1.56 7.29 5.93
CA ALA A 87 1.46 7.66 4.52
C ALA A 87 2.76 7.40 3.76
N ARG A 88 3.91 7.81 4.33
CA ARG A 88 5.23 7.57 3.71
C ARG A 88 5.55 6.09 3.59
N SER A 89 5.29 5.31 4.64
CA SER A 89 5.57 3.87 4.64
C SER A 89 4.68 3.12 3.66
N VAL A 90 3.39 3.42 3.62
CA VAL A 90 2.46 2.82 2.67
C VAL A 90 2.87 3.15 1.23
N LEU A 91 3.15 4.41 0.91
CA LEU A 91 3.58 4.82 -0.42
C LEU A 91 4.92 4.21 -0.84
N LYS A 92 5.79 3.89 0.10
CA LYS A 92 7.06 3.23 -0.16
C LYS A 92 6.88 1.75 -0.47
N HIS A 93 6.11 1.03 0.33
CA HIS A 93 6.07 -0.42 0.31
C HIS A 93 4.99 -0.97 -0.62
N TYR A 94 3.86 -0.26 -0.79
CA TYR A 94 2.76 -0.76 -1.61
C TYR A 94 2.75 -0.19 -3.02
N ARG A 95 2.24 -1.01 -3.93
CA ARG A 95 1.86 -0.66 -5.28
C ARG A 95 0.34 -0.72 -5.41
N PHE A 96 -0.23 0.30 -5.98
CA PHE A 96 -1.66 0.47 -6.19
C PHE A 96 -1.88 1.35 -7.42
N CYS A 97 -3.05 1.31 -8.02
CA CYS A 97 -3.33 2.03 -9.26
C CYS A 97 -4.55 2.95 -9.17
N SER A 98 -5.13 3.10 -7.98
CA SER A 98 -6.25 4.03 -7.73
C SER A 98 -6.24 4.51 -6.28
N LEU A 99 -6.89 5.65 -6.01
CA LEU A 99 -7.10 6.13 -4.65
C LEU A 99 -7.93 5.15 -3.81
N GLY A 100 -8.88 4.42 -4.45
CA GLY A 100 -9.65 3.39 -3.77
C GLY A 100 -8.79 2.23 -3.26
N GLU A 101 -7.77 1.82 -4.02
CA GLU A 101 -6.80 0.81 -3.60
C GLU A 101 -5.87 1.35 -2.50
N LEU A 102 -5.43 2.61 -2.60
CA LEU A 102 -4.66 3.27 -1.54
C LEU A 102 -5.46 3.38 -0.25
N ASN A 103 -6.72 3.81 -0.33
CA ASN A 103 -7.61 3.90 0.83
C ASN A 103 -7.86 2.53 1.49
N ALA A 104 -7.94 1.46 0.70
CA ALA A 104 -8.05 0.12 1.25
C ALA A 104 -6.83 -0.28 2.09
N ILE A 105 -5.62 0.15 1.71
CA ILE A 105 -4.42 -0.08 2.52
C ILE A 105 -4.44 0.82 3.77
N LEU A 106 -4.74 2.12 3.59
CA LEU A 106 -4.72 3.11 4.66
C LEU A 106 -5.78 2.84 5.74
N SER A 107 -6.95 2.28 5.37
CA SER A 107 -8.02 1.97 6.32
C SER A 107 -7.59 1.00 7.43
N HIS A 108 -6.60 0.13 7.16
CA HIS A 108 -6.00 -0.73 8.17
C HIS A 108 -5.33 0.05 9.30
N TYR A 109 -4.91 1.26 9.01
CA TYR A 109 -4.21 2.16 9.94
C TYR A 109 -5.10 3.30 10.45
N ASN A 110 -6.42 3.19 10.28
CA ASN A 110 -7.37 4.24 10.64
C ASN A 110 -7.05 5.58 9.96
N LEU A 111 -6.74 5.51 8.68
CA LEU A 111 -6.39 6.65 7.85
C LEU A 111 -7.08 6.55 6.49
N ALA A 112 -7.56 7.68 5.99
CA ALA A 112 -8.07 7.82 4.64
C ALA A 112 -7.34 8.95 3.90
N VAL A 113 -7.39 8.92 2.57
CA VAL A 113 -6.90 10.00 1.69
C VAL A 113 -8.00 10.44 0.76
N GLU A 114 -8.17 11.76 0.61
CA GLU A 114 -9.17 12.36 -0.25
C GLU A 114 -8.51 13.34 -1.21
N GLU A 115 -9.05 13.39 -2.44
CA GLU A 115 -8.65 14.37 -3.44
C GLU A 115 -9.41 15.68 -3.20
N VAL A 116 -8.69 16.78 -3.15
CA VAL A 116 -9.23 18.13 -3.00
C VAL A 116 -8.88 18.95 -4.22
N LYS A 117 -9.90 19.51 -4.85
CA LYS A 117 -9.76 20.45 -5.96
C LYS A 117 -10.01 21.84 -5.44
N THR A 118 -9.01 22.70 -5.53
CA THR A 118 -9.13 24.11 -5.13
C THR A 118 -8.80 25.01 -6.30
N GLU A 119 -9.42 26.17 -6.33
CA GLU A 119 -9.09 27.22 -7.28
C GLU A 119 -8.58 28.45 -6.53
N PHE A 120 -7.39 28.92 -6.91
CA PHE A 120 -6.81 30.12 -6.33
C PHE A 120 -6.28 31.01 -7.45
N ARG A 121 -6.77 32.25 -7.52
CA ARG A 121 -6.41 33.25 -8.55
C ARG A 121 -6.58 32.71 -9.98
N GLY A 122 -7.69 32.02 -10.27
CA GLY A 122 -7.99 31.45 -11.58
C GLY A 122 -7.16 30.21 -11.95
N LYS A 123 -6.29 29.71 -11.06
CA LYS A 123 -5.56 28.46 -11.25
C LYS A 123 -6.19 27.34 -10.41
N LYS A 124 -6.44 26.22 -11.09
CA LYS A 124 -6.92 24.99 -10.42
C LYS A 124 -5.72 24.24 -9.85
N TYR A 125 -5.88 23.77 -8.63
CA TYR A 125 -4.90 22.97 -7.90
C TYR A 125 -5.54 21.68 -7.47
N ASP A 126 -4.91 20.57 -7.83
CA ASP A 126 -5.26 19.27 -7.31
C ASP A 126 -4.37 18.96 -6.10
N GLY A 127 -4.99 18.63 -4.98
CA GLY A 127 -4.33 18.33 -3.73
C GLY A 127 -4.83 17.04 -3.12
N LEU A 128 -4.13 16.56 -2.10
CA LEU A 128 -4.59 15.47 -1.25
C LEU A 128 -4.65 15.94 0.20
N VAL A 129 -5.65 15.43 0.91
CA VAL A 129 -5.75 15.53 2.36
C VAL A 129 -5.80 14.13 2.96
N TYR A 130 -5.14 13.95 4.08
CA TYR A 130 -5.18 12.72 4.87
C TYR A 130 -6.07 12.94 6.08
N VAL A 131 -6.99 12.00 6.31
CA VAL A 131 -8.02 12.12 7.33
C VAL A 131 -7.94 10.93 8.28
N PRO A 132 -7.63 11.13 9.57
CA PRO A 132 -7.78 10.09 10.56
C PRO A 132 -9.24 9.61 10.65
N THR A 133 -9.40 8.29 10.73
CA THR A 133 -10.70 7.63 10.84
C THR A 133 -10.74 6.73 12.07
N ASP A 134 -11.93 6.32 12.47
CA ASP A 134 -12.11 5.22 13.42
C ASP A 134 -12.08 3.84 12.73
N ASP A 135 -12.32 2.78 13.49
CA ASP A 135 -12.39 1.40 12.98
C ASP A 135 -13.59 1.16 12.04
N LYS A 136 -14.58 2.04 12.02
CA LYS A 136 -15.71 2.00 11.10
C LYS A 136 -15.45 2.77 9.80
N GLY A 137 -14.40 3.58 9.78
CA GLY A 137 -14.05 4.46 8.66
C GLY A 137 -14.64 5.86 8.78
N ASP A 138 -15.27 6.20 9.90
CA ASP A 138 -15.82 7.54 10.15
C ASP A 138 -14.68 8.51 10.49
N LYS A 139 -14.77 9.73 9.97
CA LYS A 139 -13.75 10.78 10.21
C LYS A 139 -13.78 11.24 11.65
N VAL A 140 -12.64 11.18 12.33
CA VAL A 140 -12.49 11.54 13.75
C VAL A 140 -11.64 12.80 13.99
N SER A 141 -11.10 13.39 12.93
CA SER A 141 -10.26 14.59 13.03
C SER A 141 -10.36 15.45 11.77
N THR A 142 -9.87 16.69 11.88
CA THR A 142 -9.73 17.58 10.73
C THR A 142 -8.75 17.00 9.71
N PRO A 143 -9.03 17.14 8.41
CA PRO A 143 -8.11 16.73 7.34
C PRO A 143 -6.76 17.46 7.44
N ILE A 144 -5.67 16.71 7.21
CA ILE A 144 -4.30 17.23 7.18
C ILE A 144 -3.87 17.33 5.72
N HIS A 145 -3.49 18.51 5.26
CA HIS A 145 -3.03 18.68 3.88
C HIS A 145 -1.73 17.90 3.63
N ALA A 146 -1.65 17.21 2.49
CA ALA A 146 -0.45 16.48 2.11
C ALA A 146 0.81 17.36 2.04
N SER A 147 0.65 18.64 1.70
CA SER A 147 1.73 19.64 1.72
C SER A 147 2.35 19.87 3.09
N GLU A 148 1.56 19.67 4.15
CA GLU A 148 2.03 19.78 5.54
C GLU A 148 2.79 18.54 6.00
N ILE A 149 2.53 17.38 5.39
CA ILE A 149 3.20 16.11 5.67
C ILE A 149 4.53 16.04 4.92
N GLY A 150 4.55 16.48 3.66
CA GLY A 150 5.74 16.51 2.83
C GLY A 150 5.52 16.16 1.36
N ARG A 151 6.52 16.45 0.53
CA ARG A 151 6.40 16.30 -0.94
C ARG A 151 6.17 14.86 -1.41
N GLY A 152 6.68 13.87 -0.68
CA GLY A 152 6.60 12.46 -1.06
C GLY A 152 5.22 11.82 -0.92
N VAL A 153 4.24 12.52 -0.31
CA VAL A 153 2.88 12.03 -0.07
C VAL A 153 1.80 12.89 -0.74
N GLY A 154 2.21 13.91 -1.51
CA GLY A 154 1.30 14.81 -2.23
C GLY A 154 0.72 14.20 -3.49
N TYR A 155 -0.21 14.93 -4.12
CA TYR A 155 -0.95 14.51 -5.31
C TYR A 155 -0.03 13.96 -6.41
N THR A 156 0.97 14.72 -6.82
CA THR A 156 1.91 14.31 -7.89
C THR A 156 2.67 13.02 -7.53
N ALA A 157 3.10 12.86 -6.27
CA ALA A 157 3.81 11.66 -5.84
C ALA A 157 2.92 10.42 -5.89
N VAL A 158 1.67 10.54 -5.43
CA VAL A 158 0.68 9.47 -5.47
C VAL A 158 0.32 9.10 -6.92
N GLN A 159 0.08 10.09 -7.80
CA GLN A 159 -0.19 9.85 -9.22
C GLN A 159 0.96 9.14 -9.92
N ASN A 160 2.21 9.57 -9.67
CA ASN A 160 3.40 8.92 -10.20
C ASN A 160 3.50 7.46 -9.70
N ARG A 161 3.22 7.23 -8.42
CA ARG A 161 3.21 5.87 -7.85
C ARG A 161 2.16 4.98 -8.50
N MET A 162 0.94 5.50 -8.71
CA MET A 162 -0.12 4.78 -9.43
C MET A 162 0.30 4.41 -10.86
N GLN A 163 0.91 5.35 -11.57
CA GLN A 163 1.36 5.12 -12.95
C GLN A 163 2.46 4.06 -13.03
N GLN A 164 3.47 4.13 -12.17
CA GLN A 164 4.54 3.15 -12.08
C GLN A 164 4.02 1.76 -11.69
N SER A 165 3.03 1.72 -10.79
CA SER A 165 2.43 0.48 -10.32
C SER A 165 1.70 -0.29 -11.41
N LYS A 166 1.12 0.38 -12.41
CA LYS A 166 0.34 -0.28 -13.49
C LYS A 166 1.09 -1.39 -14.20
N GLN A 167 2.37 -1.20 -14.47
CA GLN A 167 3.18 -2.23 -15.14
C GLN A 167 3.72 -3.26 -14.13
N ALA A 168 4.14 -2.79 -12.96
CA ALA A 168 4.74 -3.65 -11.95
C ALA A 168 3.77 -4.67 -11.32
N ILE A 169 2.47 -4.34 -11.30
CA ILE A 169 1.42 -5.21 -10.73
C ILE A 169 0.98 -6.29 -11.73
N LYS A 170 1.04 -6.04 -13.04
CA LYS A 170 0.54 -6.97 -14.08
C LYS A 170 0.97 -8.43 -13.89
N PRO A 171 2.24 -8.75 -13.67
CA PRO A 171 2.69 -10.14 -13.51
C PRO A 171 2.17 -10.81 -12.24
N LEU A 172 1.70 -10.05 -11.25
CA LEU A 172 1.19 -10.57 -9.97
C LEU A 172 -0.32 -10.85 -9.99
N ILE A 173 -1.05 -10.29 -10.96
CA ILE A 173 -2.50 -10.46 -11.07
C ILE A 173 -2.93 -11.94 -11.15
N PRO A 174 -2.29 -12.80 -11.99
CA PRO A 174 -2.70 -14.20 -12.09
C PRO A 174 -2.61 -14.96 -10.76
N ALA A 175 -1.56 -14.73 -9.99
CA ALA A 175 -1.39 -15.38 -8.69
C ALA A 175 -2.45 -14.96 -7.66
N VAL A 176 -2.79 -13.66 -7.61
CA VAL A 176 -3.88 -13.18 -6.72
C VAL A 176 -5.22 -13.71 -7.18
N ARG A 177 -5.47 -13.73 -8.50
CA ARG A 177 -6.69 -14.30 -9.09
C ARG A 177 -6.88 -15.76 -8.68
N GLU A 178 -5.84 -16.55 -8.79
CA GLU A 178 -5.86 -17.98 -8.44
C GLU A 178 -6.21 -18.19 -6.95
N LYS A 179 -5.56 -17.46 -6.05
CA LYS A 179 -5.88 -17.49 -4.61
C LYS A 179 -7.35 -17.18 -4.34
N VAL A 180 -7.89 -16.11 -4.95
CA VAL A 180 -9.29 -15.73 -4.80
C VAL A 180 -10.21 -16.82 -5.36
N LEU A 181 -9.90 -17.36 -6.53
CA LEU A 181 -10.69 -18.41 -7.16
C LEU A 181 -10.74 -19.69 -6.30
N GLN A 182 -9.61 -20.12 -5.76
CA GLN A 182 -9.51 -21.26 -4.85
C GLN A 182 -10.42 -21.10 -3.64
N VAL A 183 -10.40 -19.92 -3.01
CA VAL A 183 -11.30 -19.61 -1.88
C VAL A 183 -12.76 -19.65 -2.32
N MET A 184 -13.11 -19.02 -3.45
CA MET A 184 -14.50 -18.98 -3.93
C MET A 184 -15.04 -20.35 -4.30
N ARG A 185 -14.21 -21.27 -4.78
CA ARG A 185 -14.58 -22.67 -5.01
C ARG A 185 -14.98 -23.42 -3.74
N THR A 186 -14.51 -22.98 -2.57
CA THR A 186 -14.95 -23.53 -1.28
C THR A 186 -16.31 -23.00 -0.82
N SER A 187 -16.93 -22.13 -1.60
CA SER A 187 -18.26 -21.54 -1.38
C SER A 187 -18.45 -20.93 0.02
N PRO A 188 -17.65 -19.94 0.47
CA PRO A 188 -17.85 -19.28 1.76
C PRO A 188 -19.18 -18.51 1.75
N GLN A 189 -20.10 -18.85 2.68
CA GLN A 189 -21.49 -18.35 2.65
C GLN A 189 -21.66 -16.97 3.29
N THR A 190 -20.69 -16.51 4.09
CA THR A 190 -20.74 -15.19 4.76
C THR A 190 -19.53 -14.36 4.41
N GLU A 191 -19.64 -13.04 4.62
CA GLU A 191 -18.52 -12.12 4.42
C GLU A 191 -17.35 -12.44 5.36
N GLU A 192 -17.64 -12.79 6.61
CA GLU A 192 -16.63 -13.16 7.61
C GLU A 192 -15.90 -14.42 7.18
N ALA A 193 -16.61 -15.45 6.72
CA ALA A 193 -16.01 -16.68 6.23
C ALA A 193 -15.15 -16.42 4.98
N LEU A 194 -15.61 -15.55 4.09
CA LEU A 194 -14.85 -15.12 2.90
C LEU A 194 -13.56 -14.41 3.29
N ARG A 195 -13.64 -13.42 4.19
CA ARG A 195 -12.47 -12.67 4.67
C ARG A 195 -11.45 -13.60 5.35
N HIS A 196 -11.91 -14.46 6.24
CA HIS A 196 -11.05 -15.40 6.97
C HIS A 196 -10.30 -16.34 6.01
N ARG A 197 -11.01 -16.95 5.06
CA ARG A 197 -10.37 -17.85 4.08
C ARG A 197 -9.42 -17.15 3.13
N LEU A 198 -9.70 -15.89 2.76
CA LEU A 198 -8.77 -15.09 1.96
C LEU A 198 -7.52 -14.72 2.77
N GLU A 199 -7.67 -14.43 4.05
CA GLU A 199 -6.56 -14.13 4.94
C GLU A 199 -5.65 -15.35 5.15
N GLU A 200 -6.21 -16.56 5.24
CA GLU A 200 -5.44 -17.83 5.24
C GLU A 200 -4.61 -18.01 3.96
N GLN A 201 -5.05 -17.44 2.83
CA GLN A 201 -4.29 -17.39 1.58
C GLN A 201 -3.32 -16.19 1.50
N GLY A 202 -3.17 -15.43 2.58
CA GLY A 202 -2.33 -14.24 2.65
C GLY A 202 -2.92 -13.03 1.90
N LEU A 203 -4.24 -12.99 1.73
CA LEU A 203 -4.96 -11.89 1.10
C LEU A 203 -5.88 -11.19 2.10
N ARG A 204 -5.45 -10.07 2.61
CA ARG A 204 -6.33 -9.19 3.39
C ARG A 204 -7.35 -8.53 2.47
N THR A 205 -8.62 -8.51 2.87
CA THR A 205 -9.71 -8.10 1.97
C THR A 205 -10.53 -6.97 2.59
N ILE A 206 -10.71 -5.90 1.83
CA ILE A 206 -11.54 -4.75 2.20
C ILE A 206 -12.79 -4.75 1.32
N ILE A 207 -13.95 -4.90 1.97
CA ILE A 207 -15.27 -4.85 1.32
C ILE A 207 -15.94 -3.53 1.73
N ARG A 208 -16.37 -2.76 0.73
CA ARG A 208 -17.06 -1.49 0.92
C ARG A 208 -18.51 -1.64 0.55
N LYS A 209 -19.38 -1.22 1.47
CA LYS A 209 -20.84 -1.24 1.32
C LYS A 209 -21.40 0.18 1.36
N ASN A 210 -22.48 0.40 0.64
CA ASN A 210 -23.26 1.62 0.79
C ASN A 210 -24.26 1.50 1.98
N GLU A 211 -25.02 2.55 2.24
CA GLU A 211 -26.03 2.58 3.32
C GLU A 211 -27.08 1.47 3.20
N SER A 212 -27.40 1.01 1.99
CA SER A 212 -28.32 -0.12 1.77
C SER A 212 -27.65 -1.50 1.95
N GLY A 213 -26.40 -1.57 2.39
CA GLY A 213 -25.65 -2.82 2.58
C GLY A 213 -25.11 -3.43 1.28
N ARG A 214 -25.33 -2.80 0.12
CA ARG A 214 -24.82 -3.30 -1.16
C ARG A 214 -23.32 -3.12 -1.28
N ILE A 215 -22.62 -4.17 -1.67
CA ILE A 215 -21.19 -4.13 -1.96
C ILE A 215 -20.96 -3.35 -3.26
N TYR A 216 -20.25 -2.23 -3.17
CA TYR A 216 -19.83 -1.41 -4.32
C TYR A 216 -18.33 -1.46 -4.58
N GLY A 217 -17.55 -2.00 -3.66
CA GLY A 217 -16.10 -2.13 -3.80
C GLY A 217 -15.57 -3.35 -3.06
N ILE A 218 -14.62 -4.05 -3.69
CA ILE A 218 -13.83 -5.09 -3.05
C ILE A 218 -12.38 -4.89 -3.48
N THR A 219 -11.47 -4.93 -2.50
CA THR A 219 -10.03 -4.75 -2.72
C THR A 219 -9.28 -5.85 -1.99
N PHE A 220 -8.41 -6.54 -2.70
CA PHE A 220 -7.51 -7.57 -2.18
C PHE A 220 -6.13 -6.96 -1.97
N ILE A 221 -5.54 -7.19 -0.80
CA ILE A 221 -4.23 -6.69 -0.40
C ILE A 221 -3.33 -7.89 -0.13
N ASP A 222 -2.28 -8.03 -0.91
CA ASP A 222 -1.22 -9.02 -0.71
C ASP A 222 -0.04 -8.31 -0.05
N ASP A 223 0.05 -8.44 1.27
CA ASP A 223 1.07 -7.76 2.08
C ASP A 223 2.48 -8.30 1.79
N ALA A 224 2.59 -9.59 1.44
CA ALA A 224 3.87 -10.21 1.10
C ALA A 224 4.49 -9.63 -0.19
N ASN A 225 3.65 -9.33 -1.17
CA ASN A 225 4.07 -8.72 -2.43
C ASN A 225 3.94 -7.17 -2.43
N GLY A 226 3.38 -6.58 -1.37
CA GLY A 226 3.17 -5.15 -1.25
C GLY A 226 2.27 -4.60 -2.36
N ILE A 227 1.13 -5.23 -2.62
CA ILE A 227 0.18 -4.81 -3.66
C ILE A 227 -1.25 -4.74 -3.14
N ALA A 228 -2.03 -3.81 -3.70
CA ALA A 228 -3.48 -3.77 -3.52
C ALA A 228 -4.16 -3.72 -4.89
N LEU A 229 -5.19 -4.54 -5.03
CA LEU A 229 -5.92 -4.75 -6.28
C LEU A 229 -7.44 -4.69 -6.04
N ASN A 230 -8.12 -3.79 -6.71
CA ASN A 230 -9.57 -3.88 -6.79
C ASN A 230 -9.98 -5.15 -7.54
N GLY A 231 -11.07 -5.78 -7.11
CA GLY A 231 -11.56 -7.02 -7.73
C GLY A 231 -11.73 -6.93 -9.25
N SER A 232 -12.19 -5.79 -9.78
CA SER A 232 -12.31 -5.56 -11.23
C SER A 232 -10.99 -5.67 -12.01
N ARG A 233 -9.84 -5.53 -11.35
CA ARG A 233 -8.53 -5.75 -11.98
C ARG A 233 -8.18 -7.23 -12.15
N LEU A 234 -8.78 -8.08 -11.35
CA LEU A 234 -8.65 -9.53 -11.51
C LEU A 234 -9.48 -10.06 -12.69
N GLY A 235 -10.45 -9.26 -13.15
CA GLY A 235 -11.36 -9.60 -14.26
C GLY A 235 -12.82 -9.26 -13.93
N LYS A 236 -13.69 -9.31 -14.93
CA LYS A 236 -15.13 -9.01 -14.77
C LYS A 236 -15.81 -9.89 -13.71
N GLY A 237 -15.47 -11.17 -13.67
CA GLY A 237 -15.98 -12.14 -12.70
C GLY A 237 -15.59 -11.86 -11.24
N TYR A 238 -14.64 -10.96 -11.00
CA TYR A 238 -14.17 -10.59 -9.65
C TYR A 238 -14.63 -9.17 -9.24
N SER A 239 -15.61 -8.62 -9.96
CA SER A 239 -16.14 -7.29 -9.64
C SER A 239 -16.91 -7.29 -8.32
N ALA A 240 -17.02 -6.11 -7.68
CA ALA A 240 -17.84 -5.95 -6.47
C ALA A 240 -19.29 -6.43 -6.68
N ASN A 241 -19.86 -6.24 -7.88
CA ASN A 241 -21.20 -6.71 -8.20
C ASN A 241 -21.30 -8.24 -8.17
N THR A 242 -20.28 -8.96 -8.66
CA THR A 242 -20.24 -10.43 -8.61
C THR A 242 -20.23 -10.92 -7.16
N PHE A 243 -19.40 -10.33 -6.30
CA PHE A 243 -19.38 -10.66 -4.87
C PHE A 243 -20.67 -10.27 -4.16
N ASN A 244 -21.29 -9.14 -4.54
CA ASN A 244 -22.59 -8.76 -4.01
C ASN A 244 -23.65 -9.80 -4.36
N THR A 245 -23.75 -10.21 -5.62
CA THR A 245 -24.70 -11.24 -6.06
C THR A 245 -24.46 -12.57 -5.35
N TYR A 246 -23.21 -12.97 -5.21
CA TYR A 246 -22.83 -14.20 -4.52
C TYR A 246 -23.25 -14.21 -3.05
N LEU A 247 -22.92 -13.15 -2.29
CA LEU A 247 -23.21 -13.08 -0.86
C LEU A 247 -24.70 -12.82 -0.54
N THR A 248 -25.47 -12.31 -1.50
CA THR A 248 -26.91 -12.12 -1.34
C THR A 248 -27.74 -13.31 -1.84
N ASN A 249 -27.16 -14.18 -2.67
CA ASN A 249 -27.80 -15.38 -3.18
C ASN A 249 -26.90 -16.61 -2.98
N PRO A 250 -26.93 -17.25 -1.81
CA PRO A 250 -26.03 -18.35 -1.47
C PRO A 250 -26.24 -19.62 -2.32
N THR A 251 -27.34 -19.73 -3.04
CA THR A 251 -27.59 -20.88 -3.94
C THR A 251 -26.89 -20.75 -5.30
N TYR A 252 -26.38 -19.57 -5.62
CA TYR A 252 -25.68 -19.27 -6.86
C TYR A 252 -24.25 -18.85 -6.60
N ASN A 253 -23.29 -19.67 -7.02
CA ASN A 253 -21.88 -19.32 -6.99
C ASN A 253 -21.38 -19.04 -8.41
N PRO A 254 -21.26 -17.76 -8.80
CA PRO A 254 -20.82 -17.41 -10.15
C PRO A 254 -19.39 -17.87 -10.43
N PHE A 255 -18.59 -18.15 -9.40
CA PHE A 255 -17.20 -18.61 -9.54
C PHE A 255 -17.08 -20.12 -9.90
N MET A 256 -18.21 -20.83 -9.95
CA MET A 256 -18.29 -22.19 -10.48
C MET A 256 -18.61 -22.21 -11.98
N ASP A 257 -18.94 -21.07 -12.57
CA ASP A 257 -19.24 -20.96 -14.00
C ASP A 257 -17.91 -20.78 -14.77
N GLU A 258 -17.45 -21.85 -15.41
CA GLU A 258 -16.21 -21.88 -16.19
C GLU A 258 -16.15 -20.84 -17.32
N THR A 259 -17.33 -20.39 -17.81
CA THR A 259 -17.41 -19.42 -18.90
C THR A 259 -16.99 -18.01 -18.50
N LEU A 260 -17.10 -17.66 -17.21
CA LEU A 260 -16.73 -16.34 -16.69
C LEU A 260 -15.23 -16.18 -16.48
N TYR A 261 -14.46 -17.26 -16.40
CA TYR A 261 -13.03 -17.25 -16.04
C TYR A 261 -12.08 -17.40 -17.23
N GLY A 262 -12.61 -17.47 -18.44
CA GLY A 262 -11.81 -17.48 -19.68
C GLY A 262 -10.96 -18.74 -19.90
N ILE A 263 -11.20 -19.78 -19.09
CA ILE A 263 -10.66 -21.11 -19.33
C ILE A 263 -11.82 -21.92 -19.90
N SER A 264 -11.88 -22.03 -21.22
CA SER A 264 -12.86 -22.93 -21.82
C SER A 264 -12.54 -24.37 -21.38
N SER A 265 -13.57 -25.18 -21.16
CA SER A 265 -13.38 -26.61 -20.86
C SER A 265 -12.55 -27.32 -21.94
N SER A 266 -12.52 -26.79 -23.16
CA SER A 266 -11.64 -27.25 -24.25
C SER A 266 -10.17 -26.91 -24.00
N GLN A 267 -9.84 -25.70 -23.52
CA GLN A 267 -8.45 -25.33 -23.18
C GLN A 267 -7.91 -26.09 -21.97
N LEU A 268 -8.77 -26.33 -20.96
CA LEU A 268 -8.40 -27.17 -19.80
C LEU A 268 -8.16 -28.63 -20.25
N LYS A 269 -8.99 -29.17 -21.12
CA LYS A 269 -8.80 -30.51 -21.69
C LYS A 269 -7.53 -30.60 -22.53
N GLU A 270 -7.19 -29.55 -23.24
CA GLU A 270 -5.97 -29.49 -24.05
C GLU A 270 -4.72 -29.36 -23.18
N GLU A 271 -4.72 -28.50 -22.17
CA GLU A 271 -3.60 -28.37 -21.22
C GLU A 271 -3.41 -29.62 -20.34
N VAL A 272 -4.50 -30.21 -19.83
CA VAL A 272 -4.46 -31.49 -19.10
C VAL A 272 -4.03 -32.63 -20.04
N GLY A 273 -4.50 -32.64 -21.26
CA GLY A 273 -4.10 -33.61 -22.27
C GLY A 273 -2.61 -33.48 -22.64
N ASP A 274 -2.07 -32.27 -22.74
CA ASP A 274 -0.65 -32.02 -22.97
C ASP A 274 0.21 -32.37 -21.74
N TRP A 275 -0.28 -32.10 -20.56
CA TRP A 275 0.37 -32.49 -19.30
C TRP A 275 0.43 -34.01 -19.19
N LEU A 276 -0.68 -34.71 -19.41
CA LEU A 276 -0.72 -36.18 -19.43
C LEU A 276 0.18 -36.78 -20.51
N ARG A 277 0.24 -36.20 -21.71
CA ARG A 277 1.16 -36.61 -22.76
C ARG A 277 2.63 -36.44 -22.36
N ARG A 278 2.99 -35.38 -21.69
CA ARG A 278 4.34 -35.15 -21.15
C ARG A 278 4.69 -36.13 -20.04
N MET A 279 3.77 -36.37 -19.12
CA MET A 279 3.94 -37.35 -18.04
C MET A 279 4.10 -38.78 -18.62
N HIS A 280 3.29 -39.14 -19.60
CA HIS A 280 3.40 -40.44 -20.28
C HIS A 280 4.77 -40.63 -20.96
N LYS A 281 5.33 -39.60 -21.57
CA LYS A 281 6.67 -39.64 -22.16
C LYS A 281 7.81 -39.77 -21.15
N ILE A 282 7.61 -39.27 -19.93
CA ILE A 282 8.63 -39.27 -18.88
C ILE A 282 8.60 -40.58 -18.09
N TYR A 283 7.42 -41.14 -17.82
CA TYR A 283 7.27 -42.30 -16.92
C TYR A 283 7.04 -43.64 -17.59
N LEU A 284 6.76 -43.68 -18.91
CA LEU A 284 6.53 -44.91 -19.64
C LEU A 284 7.52 -45.08 -20.84
N LYS A 285 8.80 -44.80 -20.60
CA LYS A 285 9.80 -45.42 -21.49
C LYS A 285 9.83 -46.94 -21.23
N PRO A 286 9.53 -47.80 -22.20
CA PRO A 286 9.70 -49.24 -22.00
C PRO A 286 11.15 -49.49 -21.63
N PHE A 287 11.37 -50.26 -20.59
CA PHE A 287 12.68 -50.85 -20.31
C PHE A 287 13.08 -51.64 -21.53
N ALA A 288 14.16 -51.21 -22.22
CA ALA A 288 14.75 -52.00 -23.27
C ALA A 288 15.24 -53.33 -22.64
N THR A 289 14.57 -54.42 -22.95
CA THR A 289 15.08 -55.74 -22.67
C THR A 289 16.31 -55.96 -23.54
N THR A 290 17.46 -55.92 -22.92
CA THR A 290 18.70 -56.47 -23.53
C THR A 290 18.61 -57.98 -23.54
N SER A 291 18.47 -58.53 -24.71
CA SER A 291 18.84 -59.93 -25.05
C SER A 291 20.26 -59.99 -25.52
#